data_e79343c9d7e19f6dd084ad525b65e10f
#
_entry.id   e79343c9d7e19f6dd084ad525b65e10f
#
_cell.length_a   1.000
_cell.length_b   1.000
_cell.length_c   1.000
_cell.angle_alpha   90.00
_cell.angle_beta   90.00
_cell.angle_gamma   90.00
#
_symmetry.space_group_name_H-M   'P 1'
#
loop_
_entity.id
_entity.type
_entity.pdbx_description
1 polymer ?
#
loop_
_entity_poly.entity_id
_entity_poly.type
_entity_poly.pdbx_seq_one_letter_code
_entity_poly.pdbx_strand_id
1 'polypeptide(L)'
;MSPLPGGRRLRIEWWAVALIASAVVLFLAWDRTATRLDNLIYDALLRARSRSADPAVVIVAIDNRSLAEAGRWPWPRETHARLVEQLAAAHPRAVGYDVLFVEPAPGDGDAKLGAAFARTRSFLPLLIDRPGSNGAEFDAIEPVAPIRAGAAGIGQVNMRFDGDGIVRRIDMVAGDATRQWPQLTELMRNAAGRGVDVARGAPSTVMLSYAGPPGHFPTVSAASLMRGEVPPELLRDRLVLVGATAEGLGDQYPVPFGANGGVMAGVEIHANLLDALLGGHIVRPVDGWALAAASLAPLWLLLLAFRRLSPRATALLLGLMLASIL
;
A
#
# COMPACT_ATOMS: atom_id res chain seq x y z
N MET A 1 -59.74 -11.62 -31.50
CA MET A 1 -58.62 -10.76 -31.83
C MET A 1 -57.33 -11.53 -31.56
N SER A 2 -56.69 -12.03 -32.59
CA SER A 2 -55.42 -12.76 -32.50
C SER A 2 -54.35 -11.77 -32.09
N PRO A 3 -53.49 -12.07 -31.07
CA PRO A 3 -52.38 -11.16 -30.70
C PRO A 3 -51.43 -11.07 -31.89
N LEU A 4 -51.12 -9.85 -32.28
CA LEU A 4 -50.18 -9.54 -33.34
C LEU A 4 -48.86 -10.32 -33.15
N PRO A 5 -48.31 -10.96 -34.21
CA PRO A 5 -47.09 -11.77 -34.13
C PRO A 5 -45.83 -10.96 -33.68
N GLY A 6 -45.87 -9.63 -33.67
CA GLY A 6 -44.77 -8.76 -33.21
C GLY A 6 -44.47 -8.78 -31.72
N GLY A 7 -45.47 -9.02 -30.86
CA GLY A 7 -45.25 -8.92 -29.41
C GLY A 7 -44.41 -10.05 -28.81
N ARG A 8 -44.43 -11.26 -29.38
CA ARG A 8 -43.62 -12.40 -28.94
C ARG A 8 -42.17 -12.25 -29.42
N ARG A 9 -41.98 -11.80 -30.65
CA ARG A 9 -40.68 -11.55 -31.25
C ARG A 9 -39.92 -10.43 -30.49
N LEU A 10 -40.59 -9.31 -30.22
CA LEU A 10 -40.07 -8.20 -29.42
C LEU A 10 -39.63 -8.63 -28.00
N ARG A 11 -40.36 -9.51 -27.35
CA ARG A 11 -39.97 -10.07 -26.04
C ARG A 11 -38.74 -10.94 -26.13
N ILE A 12 -38.63 -11.79 -27.16
CA ILE A 12 -37.46 -12.66 -27.34
C ILE A 12 -36.23 -11.80 -27.65
N GLU A 13 -36.35 -10.82 -28.52
CA GLU A 13 -35.27 -9.89 -28.86
C GLU A 13 -34.81 -9.12 -27.62
N TRP A 14 -35.72 -8.61 -26.78
CA TRP A 14 -35.40 -7.91 -25.56
C TRP A 14 -34.64 -8.80 -24.56
N TRP A 15 -35.08 -10.04 -24.35
CA TRP A 15 -34.37 -10.98 -23.48
C TRP A 15 -33.01 -11.37 -24.04
N ALA A 16 -32.90 -11.54 -25.34
CA ALA A 16 -31.62 -11.82 -25.99
C ALA A 16 -30.63 -10.68 -25.76
N VAL A 17 -31.05 -9.43 -25.95
CA VAL A 17 -30.22 -8.23 -25.67
C VAL A 17 -29.84 -8.16 -24.18
N ALA A 18 -30.82 -8.38 -23.29
CA ALA A 18 -30.55 -8.35 -21.85
C ALA A 18 -29.54 -9.41 -21.40
N LEU A 19 -29.65 -10.64 -21.93
CA LEU A 19 -28.71 -11.73 -21.63
C LEU A 19 -27.32 -11.45 -22.20
N ILE A 20 -27.23 -11.01 -23.45
CA ILE A 20 -25.94 -10.68 -24.07
C ILE A 20 -25.29 -9.53 -23.34
N ALA A 21 -26.00 -8.44 -23.04
CA ALA A 21 -25.46 -7.31 -22.29
C ALA A 21 -25.02 -7.73 -20.87
N SER A 22 -25.79 -8.57 -20.18
CA SER A 22 -25.41 -9.11 -18.88
C SER A 22 -24.15 -9.99 -18.96
N ALA A 23 -24.06 -10.83 -19.98
CA ALA A 23 -22.86 -11.67 -20.20
C ALA A 23 -21.62 -10.81 -20.49
N VAL A 24 -21.75 -9.76 -21.29
CA VAL A 24 -20.65 -8.81 -21.56
C VAL A 24 -20.22 -8.10 -20.28
N VAL A 25 -21.15 -7.58 -19.47
CA VAL A 25 -20.82 -6.91 -18.21
C VAL A 25 -20.13 -7.86 -17.23
N LEU A 26 -20.63 -9.09 -17.11
CA LEU A 26 -20.01 -10.11 -16.27
C LEU A 26 -18.62 -10.52 -16.78
N PHE A 27 -18.45 -10.63 -18.08
CA PHE A 27 -17.15 -10.91 -18.69
C PHE A 27 -16.15 -9.79 -18.40
N LEU A 28 -16.54 -8.53 -18.60
CA LEU A 28 -15.68 -7.36 -18.32
C LEU A 28 -15.32 -7.26 -16.83
N ALA A 29 -16.27 -7.57 -15.94
CA ALA A 29 -16.03 -7.59 -14.49
C ALA A 29 -15.08 -8.74 -14.09
N TRP A 30 -15.20 -9.91 -14.74
CA TRP A 30 -14.38 -11.08 -14.49
C TRP A 30 -12.95 -10.92 -15.03
N ASP A 31 -12.84 -10.49 -16.29
CA ASP A 31 -11.56 -10.33 -17.02
C ASP A 31 -10.74 -9.13 -16.54
N ARG A 32 -11.28 -8.35 -15.61
CA ARG A 32 -10.64 -7.12 -15.09
C ARG A 32 -10.21 -6.15 -16.20
N THR A 33 -10.82 -6.21 -17.36
CA THR A 33 -10.54 -5.29 -18.48
C THR A 33 -10.80 -3.83 -18.09
N ALA A 34 -11.75 -3.61 -17.17
CA ALA A 34 -12.03 -2.30 -16.58
C ALA A 34 -10.95 -1.81 -15.61
N THR A 35 -9.98 -2.65 -15.19
CA THR A 35 -8.97 -2.27 -14.18
C THR A 35 -8.18 -1.02 -14.56
N ARG A 36 -7.94 -0.78 -15.84
CA ARG A 36 -7.26 0.44 -16.31
C ARG A 36 -8.09 1.69 -16.06
N LEU A 37 -9.41 1.61 -16.32
CA LEU A 37 -10.33 2.72 -16.08
C LEU A 37 -10.51 2.95 -14.58
N ASP A 38 -10.64 1.89 -13.80
CA ASP A 38 -10.73 1.96 -12.34
C ASP A 38 -9.48 2.62 -11.74
N ASN A 39 -8.29 2.24 -12.23
CA ASN A 39 -7.03 2.85 -11.79
C ASN A 39 -6.96 4.34 -12.18
N LEU A 40 -7.41 4.72 -13.38
CA LEU A 40 -7.46 6.14 -13.79
C LEU A 40 -8.39 6.96 -12.90
N ILE A 41 -9.57 6.44 -12.57
CA ILE A 41 -10.53 7.09 -11.67
C ILE A 41 -9.93 7.20 -10.27
N TYR A 42 -9.35 6.11 -9.77
CA TYR A 42 -8.69 6.07 -8.46
C TYR A 42 -7.56 7.10 -8.37
N ASP A 43 -6.68 7.15 -9.37
CA ASP A 43 -5.57 8.12 -9.44
C ASP A 43 -6.08 9.57 -9.51
N ALA A 44 -7.17 9.82 -10.25
CA ALA A 44 -7.78 11.15 -10.32
C ALA A 44 -8.37 11.57 -8.96
N LEU A 45 -9.05 10.65 -8.26
CA LEU A 45 -9.60 10.89 -6.92
C LEU A 45 -8.51 11.13 -5.87
N LEU A 46 -7.42 10.36 -5.92
CA LEU A 46 -6.27 10.57 -5.03
C LEU A 46 -5.66 11.96 -5.22
N ARG A 47 -5.45 12.38 -6.48
CA ARG A 47 -4.90 13.70 -6.79
C ARG A 47 -5.81 14.85 -6.36
N ALA A 48 -7.12 14.64 -6.44
CA ALA A 48 -8.12 15.64 -6.04
C ALA A 48 -8.32 15.74 -4.51
N ARG A 49 -7.93 14.71 -3.75
CA ARG A 49 -8.20 14.59 -2.31
C ARG A 49 -6.92 14.38 -1.51
N SER A 50 -5.93 15.27 -1.65
CA SER A 50 -4.81 15.27 -0.69
C SER A 50 -5.33 15.57 0.71
N ARG A 51 -4.82 14.86 1.70
CA ARG A 51 -5.16 15.04 3.11
C ARG A 51 -3.89 15.27 3.92
N SER A 52 -4.00 15.90 5.09
CA SER A 52 -2.86 16.06 5.98
C SER A 52 -2.38 14.69 6.46
N ALA A 53 -1.07 14.47 6.44
CA ALA A 53 -0.46 13.29 7.04
C ALA A 53 -0.67 13.29 8.57
N ASP A 54 -0.80 12.11 9.15
CA ASP A 54 -0.85 11.98 10.61
C ASP A 54 0.47 12.47 11.22
N PRO A 55 0.44 13.49 12.09
CA PRO A 55 1.67 14.05 12.66
C PRO A 55 2.46 13.06 13.53
N ALA A 56 1.85 11.93 13.88
CA ALA A 56 2.56 10.87 14.61
C ALA A 56 3.56 10.11 13.74
N VAL A 57 3.47 10.19 12.41
CA VAL A 57 4.37 9.49 11.48
C VAL A 57 5.49 10.45 11.05
N VAL A 58 6.74 10.05 11.26
CA VAL A 58 7.94 10.81 10.90
C VAL A 58 8.90 9.92 10.15
N ILE A 59 9.52 10.44 9.10
CA ILE A 59 10.56 9.74 8.33
C ILE A 59 11.94 10.22 8.75
N VAL A 60 12.85 9.29 9.02
CA VAL A 60 14.29 9.53 9.11
C VAL A 60 14.91 9.03 7.81
N ALA A 61 15.29 9.97 6.97
CA ALA A 61 15.75 9.71 5.61
C ALA A 61 17.25 9.41 5.57
N ILE A 62 17.62 8.27 5.00
CA ILE A 62 18.98 8.02 4.52
C ILE A 62 19.07 8.70 3.15
N ASP A 63 19.33 9.98 3.17
CA ASP A 63 19.34 10.90 2.04
C ASP A 63 20.76 11.10 1.46
N ASN A 64 20.88 11.88 0.38
CA ASN A 64 22.17 12.19 -0.25
C ASN A 64 23.15 12.85 0.72
N ARG A 65 22.66 13.67 1.66
CA ARG A 65 23.50 14.27 2.70
C ARG A 65 24.05 13.21 3.64
N SER A 66 23.22 12.25 4.02
CA SER A 66 23.62 11.13 4.87
C SER A 66 24.70 10.27 4.23
N LEU A 67 24.61 10.03 2.91
CA LEU A 67 25.64 9.33 2.15
C LEU A 67 26.95 10.12 2.05
N ALA A 68 26.85 11.44 1.85
CA ALA A 68 28.02 12.30 1.77
C ALA A 68 28.80 12.35 3.09
N GLU A 69 28.11 12.32 4.24
CA GLU A 69 28.72 12.45 5.56
C GLU A 69 29.12 11.09 6.20
N ALA A 70 28.27 10.05 6.07
CA ALA A 70 28.52 8.73 6.67
C ALA A 70 29.29 7.78 5.75
N GLY A 71 29.51 8.18 4.50
CA GLY A 71 30.22 7.38 3.50
C GLY A 71 29.34 6.53 2.61
N ARG A 72 30.00 5.78 1.74
CA ARG A 72 29.37 4.98 0.69
C ARG A 72 28.47 3.90 1.27
N TRP A 73 27.31 3.75 0.64
CA TRP A 73 26.37 2.65 0.90
C TRP A 73 26.84 1.31 0.28
N PRO A 74 26.59 0.15 0.92
CA PRO A 74 25.95 -0.01 2.23
C PRO A 74 26.85 0.37 3.39
N TRP A 75 26.25 1.00 4.43
CA TRP A 75 26.99 1.42 5.62
C TRP A 75 27.42 0.23 6.49
N PRO A 76 28.57 0.36 7.20
CA PRO A 76 28.94 -0.56 8.27
C PRO A 76 27.86 -0.64 9.37
N ARG A 77 27.72 -1.79 10.03
CA ARG A 77 26.75 -2.02 11.11
C ARG A 77 26.89 -1.00 12.25
N GLU A 78 28.09 -0.56 12.53
CA GLU A 78 28.38 0.46 13.56
C GLU A 78 27.74 1.82 13.23
N THR A 79 27.65 2.17 11.96
CA THR A 79 26.96 3.41 11.53
C THR A 79 25.47 3.31 11.77
N HIS A 80 24.87 2.18 11.43
CA HIS A 80 23.47 1.89 11.73
C HIS A 80 23.21 1.84 13.25
N ALA A 81 24.12 1.24 14.03
CA ALA A 81 23.99 1.18 15.48
C ALA A 81 23.98 2.59 16.09
N ARG A 82 24.88 3.48 15.68
CA ARG A 82 24.88 4.88 16.13
C ARG A 82 23.56 5.60 15.79
N LEU A 83 23.03 5.40 14.59
CA LEU A 83 21.73 5.99 14.19
C LEU A 83 20.62 5.49 15.10
N VAL A 84 20.55 4.18 15.35
CA VAL A 84 19.56 3.55 16.24
C VAL A 84 19.71 4.02 17.69
N GLU A 85 20.91 4.23 18.18
CA GLU A 85 21.17 4.77 19.52
C GLU A 85 20.65 6.20 19.68
N GLN A 86 20.82 7.06 18.66
CA GLN A 86 20.25 8.41 18.65
C GLN A 86 18.70 8.36 18.60
N LEU A 87 18.14 7.44 17.83
CA LEU A 87 16.69 7.20 17.82
C LEU A 87 16.21 6.77 19.22
N ALA A 88 16.87 5.80 19.84
CA ALA A 88 16.50 5.32 21.17
C ALA A 88 16.55 6.44 22.23
N ALA A 89 17.53 7.33 22.16
CA ALA A 89 17.65 8.47 23.04
C ALA A 89 16.52 9.50 22.88
N ALA A 90 15.89 9.56 21.70
CA ALA A 90 14.74 10.42 21.45
C ALA A 90 13.39 9.81 21.92
N HIS A 91 13.39 8.55 22.40
CA HIS A 91 12.21 7.84 22.92
C HIS A 91 11.02 7.80 21.95
N PRO A 92 11.16 7.32 20.70
CA PRO A 92 10.03 7.12 19.81
C PRO A 92 9.11 6.03 20.35
N ARG A 93 7.84 6.06 19.96
CA ARG A 93 6.87 5.03 20.32
C ARG A 93 7.20 3.67 19.67
N ALA A 94 7.62 3.72 18.42
CA ALA A 94 8.15 2.58 17.66
C ALA A 94 9.00 3.07 16.48
N VAL A 95 9.92 2.22 16.05
CA VAL A 95 10.79 2.45 14.88
C VAL A 95 10.57 1.32 13.88
N GLY A 96 10.17 1.64 12.66
CA GLY A 96 10.25 0.75 11.50
C GLY A 96 11.56 1.07 10.76
N TYR A 97 12.49 0.15 10.76
CA TYR A 97 13.81 0.38 10.18
C TYR A 97 13.93 -0.36 8.84
N ASP A 98 13.57 0.31 7.75
CA ASP A 98 13.45 -0.28 6.42
C ASP A 98 14.80 -0.40 5.71
N VAL A 99 15.65 -1.26 6.27
CA VAL A 99 16.94 -1.67 5.70
C VAL A 99 17.14 -3.16 5.94
N LEU A 100 17.48 -3.88 4.90
CA LEU A 100 17.71 -5.33 4.94
C LEU A 100 19.12 -5.67 5.45
N PHE A 101 19.20 -6.56 6.41
CA PHE A 101 20.44 -7.07 7.00
C PHE A 101 20.53 -8.59 6.85
N VAL A 102 20.63 -9.05 5.62
CA VAL A 102 20.50 -10.49 5.26
C VAL A 102 21.84 -11.23 5.28
N GLU A 103 22.95 -10.52 5.13
CA GLU A 103 24.29 -11.10 5.14
C GLU A 103 25.01 -10.81 6.45
N PRO A 104 25.72 -11.80 7.04
CA PRO A 104 26.53 -11.55 8.22
C PRO A 104 27.64 -10.54 7.95
N ALA A 105 27.82 -9.59 8.87
CA ALA A 105 28.94 -8.66 8.82
C ALA A 105 30.19 -9.24 9.49
N PRO A 106 31.41 -8.85 9.05
CA PRO A 106 32.64 -9.21 9.77
C PRO A 106 32.65 -8.67 11.20
N GLY A 107 33.27 -9.43 12.11
CA GLY A 107 33.44 -9.02 13.50
C GLY A 107 32.17 -9.08 14.35
N ASP A 108 31.99 -8.11 15.22
CA ASP A 108 30.88 -8.03 16.19
C ASP A 108 29.77 -7.01 15.78
N GLY A 109 29.83 -6.48 14.57
CA GLY A 109 28.91 -5.44 14.08
C GLY A 109 27.45 -5.83 14.17
N ASP A 110 27.09 -7.07 13.80
CA ASP A 110 25.71 -7.57 13.87
C ASP A 110 25.21 -7.64 15.32
N ALA A 111 26.06 -8.06 16.25
CA ALA A 111 25.72 -8.11 17.68
C ALA A 111 25.52 -6.68 18.26
N LYS A 112 26.40 -5.75 17.89
CA LYS A 112 26.27 -4.34 18.30
C LYS A 112 24.98 -3.70 17.78
N LEU A 113 24.67 -3.92 16.52
CA LEU A 113 23.43 -3.40 15.91
C LEU A 113 22.20 -4.05 16.54
N GLY A 114 22.22 -5.36 16.79
CA GLY A 114 21.16 -6.05 17.52
C GLY A 114 20.93 -5.48 18.92
N ALA A 115 22.03 -5.23 19.66
CA ALA A 115 21.96 -4.60 20.98
C ALA A 115 21.40 -3.15 20.92
N ALA A 116 21.69 -2.40 19.86
CA ALA A 116 21.12 -1.07 19.66
C ALA A 116 19.62 -1.13 19.40
N PHE A 117 19.15 -2.05 18.55
CA PHE A 117 17.72 -2.27 18.30
C PHE A 117 16.94 -2.65 19.55
N ALA A 118 17.55 -3.43 20.46
CA ALA A 118 16.91 -3.82 21.72
C ALA A 118 16.64 -2.64 22.69
N ARG A 119 17.25 -1.46 22.45
CA ARG A 119 17.04 -0.25 23.28
C ARG A 119 15.77 0.52 22.93
N THR A 120 15.15 0.22 21.81
CA THR A 120 13.89 0.85 21.37
C THR A 120 12.97 -0.20 20.75
N ARG A 121 11.69 0.09 20.67
CA ARG A 121 10.72 -0.81 20.03
C ARG A 121 10.88 -0.81 18.51
N SER A 122 11.84 -1.60 18.02
CA SER A 122 12.23 -1.63 16.60
C SER A 122 11.57 -2.79 15.88
N PHE A 123 11.06 -2.52 14.68
CA PHE A 123 10.56 -3.51 13.75
C PHE A 123 11.45 -3.51 12.51
N LEU A 124 11.83 -4.71 12.05
CA LEU A 124 12.76 -4.89 10.94
C LEU A 124 12.06 -5.53 9.73
N PRO A 125 12.52 -5.24 8.51
CA PRO A 125 11.96 -5.79 7.31
C PRO A 125 12.42 -7.23 7.07
N LEU A 126 11.58 -7.97 6.38
CA LEU A 126 11.93 -9.17 5.65
C LEU A 126 11.36 -9.08 4.23
N LEU A 127 12.02 -9.74 3.28
CA LEU A 127 11.48 -9.92 1.95
C LEU A 127 10.98 -11.34 1.80
N ILE A 128 9.89 -11.48 1.06
CA ILE A 128 9.36 -12.77 0.68
C ILE A 128 9.63 -12.93 -0.81
N ASP A 129 10.50 -13.88 -1.13
CA ASP A 129 10.73 -14.31 -2.50
C ASP A 129 9.63 -15.31 -2.86
N ARG A 130 8.91 -15.04 -3.96
CA ARG A 130 7.87 -15.94 -4.46
C ARG A 130 8.51 -17.03 -5.27
N PRO A 131 8.02 -18.29 -5.16
CA PRO A 131 8.57 -19.37 -5.95
C PRO A 131 8.59 -19.01 -7.42
N GLY A 132 9.73 -19.18 -8.04
CA GLY A 132 9.87 -19.07 -9.48
C GLY A 132 9.05 -20.15 -10.21
N SER A 133 8.99 -20.07 -11.53
CA SER A 133 8.28 -21.03 -12.38
C SER A 133 8.76 -22.49 -12.23
N ASN A 134 9.82 -22.74 -11.48
CA ASN A 134 10.40 -24.06 -11.18
C ASN A 134 9.81 -24.76 -9.96
N GLY A 135 8.79 -24.18 -9.29
CA GLY A 135 8.13 -24.81 -8.15
C GLY A 135 8.90 -24.75 -6.83
N ALA A 136 9.94 -23.90 -6.72
CA ALA A 136 10.63 -23.66 -5.47
C ALA A 136 9.64 -23.10 -4.42
N GLU A 137 9.76 -23.55 -3.17
CA GLU A 137 8.95 -23.08 -2.07
C GLU A 137 9.22 -21.60 -1.74
N PHE A 138 8.29 -20.99 -1.03
CA PHE A 138 8.36 -19.65 -0.49
C PHE A 138 9.63 -19.48 0.35
N ASP A 139 10.52 -18.56 -0.02
CA ASP A 139 11.68 -18.23 0.80
C ASP A 139 11.50 -16.86 1.46
N ALA A 140 11.73 -16.81 2.78
CA ALA A 140 11.71 -15.60 3.55
C ALA A 140 13.14 -15.15 3.83
N ILE A 141 13.54 -14.06 3.23
CA ILE A 141 14.84 -13.43 3.43
C ILE A 141 14.77 -12.58 4.69
N GLU A 142 15.15 -13.18 5.81
CA GLU A 142 15.09 -12.56 7.15
C GLU A 142 16.41 -11.89 7.53
N PRO A 143 16.39 -10.92 8.46
CA PRO A 143 17.62 -10.37 9.06
C PRO A 143 18.44 -11.46 9.74
N VAL A 144 19.76 -11.31 9.73
CA VAL A 144 20.68 -12.22 10.45
C VAL A 144 20.33 -12.32 11.93
N ALA A 145 20.54 -13.52 12.51
CA ALA A 145 20.04 -13.87 13.84
C ALA A 145 20.40 -12.86 14.96
N PRO A 146 21.62 -12.31 15.10
CA PRO A 146 21.94 -11.34 16.14
C PRO A 146 21.10 -10.05 16.03
N ILE A 147 20.89 -9.56 14.81
CA ILE A 147 20.10 -8.36 14.54
C ILE A 147 18.61 -8.63 14.78
N ARG A 148 18.11 -9.77 14.31
CA ARG A 148 16.72 -10.20 14.53
C ARG A 148 16.38 -10.33 16.00
N ALA A 149 17.30 -10.84 16.82
CA ALA A 149 17.10 -11.02 18.25
C ALA A 149 16.91 -9.69 19.00
N GLY A 150 17.45 -8.57 18.49
CA GLY A 150 17.25 -7.23 19.05
C GLY A 150 15.94 -6.57 18.65
N ALA A 151 15.26 -7.07 17.63
CA ALA A 151 14.01 -6.48 17.13
C ALA A 151 12.80 -6.90 17.98
N ALA A 152 11.84 -5.99 18.12
CA ALA A 152 10.53 -6.29 18.72
C ALA A 152 9.64 -7.14 17.79
N GLY A 153 9.97 -7.21 16.50
CA GLY A 153 9.32 -8.05 15.51
C GLY A 153 9.89 -7.81 14.10
N ILE A 154 9.55 -8.73 13.20
CA ILE A 154 9.90 -8.64 11.78
C ILE A 154 8.63 -8.67 10.95
N GLY A 155 8.57 -7.88 9.87
CA GLY A 155 7.43 -7.79 8.98
C GLY A 155 7.84 -7.69 7.52
N GLN A 156 7.00 -8.19 6.63
CA GLN A 156 7.28 -8.12 5.19
C GLN A 156 7.16 -6.67 4.68
N VAL A 157 7.97 -6.33 3.67
CA VAL A 157 8.00 -5.02 3.02
C VAL A 157 7.80 -5.10 1.51
N ASN A 158 7.31 -6.24 1.01
CA ASN A 158 7.14 -6.45 -0.41
C ASN A 158 6.21 -5.42 -1.04
N MET A 159 6.66 -4.82 -2.13
CA MET A 159 5.84 -3.94 -2.95
C MET A 159 5.10 -4.74 -4.01
N ARG A 160 3.84 -4.36 -4.25
CA ARG A 160 3.00 -4.96 -5.28
C ARG A 160 2.78 -3.97 -6.42
N PHE A 161 3.22 -4.35 -7.61
CA PHE A 161 3.01 -3.57 -8.81
C PHE A 161 1.70 -3.98 -9.49
N ASP A 162 0.92 -3.00 -9.92
CA ASP A 162 -0.18 -3.21 -10.85
C ASP A 162 0.36 -3.52 -12.26
N GLY A 163 -0.50 -3.91 -13.17
CA GLY A 163 -0.10 -4.26 -14.54
C GLY A 163 0.54 -3.13 -15.35
N ASP A 164 0.43 -1.89 -14.89
CA ASP A 164 1.06 -0.68 -15.45
C ASP A 164 2.36 -0.29 -14.71
N GLY A 165 2.82 -1.11 -13.76
CA GLY A 165 4.04 -0.88 -12.99
C GLY A 165 3.90 0.11 -11.82
N ILE A 166 2.69 0.59 -11.52
CA ILE A 166 2.45 1.56 -10.44
C ILE A 166 2.06 0.82 -9.15
N VAL A 167 2.57 1.28 -8.01
CA VAL A 167 2.22 0.75 -6.69
C VAL A 167 0.94 1.42 -6.20
N ARG A 168 -0.17 0.67 -6.21
CA ARG A 168 -1.47 1.10 -5.66
C ARG A 168 -1.99 0.14 -4.60
N ARG A 169 -1.43 -1.06 -4.53
CA ARG A 169 -1.89 -2.13 -3.65
C ARG A 169 -0.74 -2.68 -2.84
N ILE A 170 -1.02 -3.05 -1.60
CA ILE A 170 -0.06 -3.69 -0.71
C ILE A 170 -0.72 -4.91 -0.07
N ASP A 171 0.02 -6.01 0.00
CA ASP A 171 -0.40 -7.20 0.70
C ASP A 171 -0.11 -7.02 2.20
N MET A 172 -1.15 -7.09 3.04
CA MET A 172 -1.04 -6.89 4.49
C MET A 172 -0.48 -8.11 5.20
N VAL A 173 -0.62 -9.27 4.59
CA VAL A 173 -0.05 -10.55 5.03
C VAL A 173 0.49 -11.25 3.80
N ALA A 174 1.67 -11.79 3.91
CA ALA A 174 2.28 -12.61 2.87
C ALA A 174 2.90 -13.86 3.48
N GLY A 175 3.02 -14.93 2.69
CA GLY A 175 3.48 -16.23 3.14
C GLY A 175 2.65 -17.35 2.54
N ASP A 176 2.79 -18.54 3.14
CA ASP A 176 2.06 -19.75 2.77
C ASP A 176 1.07 -20.20 3.87
N ALA A 177 0.51 -21.40 3.74
CA ALA A 177 -0.40 -21.95 4.73
C ALA A 177 0.26 -22.29 6.06
N THR A 178 1.59 -22.45 6.10
CA THR A 178 2.36 -22.87 7.28
C THR A 178 2.98 -21.68 8.00
N ARG A 179 3.37 -20.64 7.26
CA ARG A 179 4.05 -19.47 7.80
C ARG A 179 3.58 -18.19 7.11
N GLN A 180 3.13 -17.23 7.89
CA GLN A 180 2.63 -15.94 7.42
C GLN A 180 3.33 -14.81 8.15
N TRP A 181 3.66 -13.75 7.41
CA TRP A 181 4.26 -12.53 7.94
C TRP A 181 3.35 -11.33 7.69
N PRO A 182 3.05 -10.57 8.76
CA PRO A 182 2.34 -9.31 8.61
C PRO A 182 3.23 -8.28 7.88
N GLN A 183 2.61 -7.28 7.29
CA GLN A 183 3.30 -6.13 6.76
C GLN A 183 3.94 -5.32 7.90
N LEU A 184 5.14 -4.76 7.69
CA LEU A 184 5.95 -4.04 8.70
C LEU A 184 5.14 -2.94 9.41
N THR A 185 4.37 -2.16 8.67
CA THR A 185 3.56 -1.06 9.22
C THR A 185 2.40 -1.55 10.08
N GLU A 186 1.91 -2.77 9.88
CA GLU A 186 0.90 -3.37 10.76
C GLU A 186 1.46 -3.64 12.15
N LEU A 187 2.71 -4.07 12.26
CA LEU A 187 3.40 -4.21 13.56
C LEU A 187 3.55 -2.85 14.25
N MET A 188 3.89 -1.80 13.49
CA MET A 188 3.99 -0.44 14.02
C MET A 188 2.62 0.12 14.47
N ARG A 189 1.55 -0.13 13.72
CA ARG A 189 0.19 0.22 14.10
C ARG A 189 -0.22 -0.46 15.40
N ASN A 190 0.08 -1.76 15.54
CA ASN A 190 -0.15 -2.50 16.76
C ASN A 190 0.61 -1.88 17.95
N ALA A 191 1.84 -1.44 17.73
CA ALA A 191 2.64 -0.73 18.74
C ALA A 191 2.04 0.64 19.12
N ALA A 192 1.37 1.30 18.20
CA ALA A 192 0.67 2.56 18.45
C ALA A 192 -0.59 2.37 19.31
N GLY A 193 -1.16 1.17 19.32
CA GLY A 193 -2.39 0.85 20.05
C GLY A 193 -3.64 1.55 19.48
N ARG A 194 -3.59 2.05 18.25
CA ARG A 194 -4.70 2.73 17.57
C ARG A 194 -4.72 2.40 16.08
N GLY A 195 -5.81 2.73 15.43
CA GLY A 195 -6.03 2.48 14.00
C GLY A 195 -6.81 1.20 13.74
N VAL A 196 -7.02 0.88 12.47
CA VAL A 196 -7.84 -0.25 12.02
C VAL A 196 -7.00 -1.53 11.97
N ASP A 197 -7.48 -2.58 12.62
CA ASP A 197 -6.92 -3.93 12.49
C ASP A 197 -7.39 -4.54 11.16
N VAL A 198 -6.49 -4.59 10.18
CA VAL A 198 -6.77 -5.11 8.85
C VAL A 198 -6.49 -6.61 8.74
N ALA A 199 -5.68 -7.15 9.64
CA ALA A 199 -5.27 -8.55 9.61
C ALA A 199 -6.40 -9.51 10.04
N ARG A 200 -7.40 -9.04 10.77
CA ARG A 200 -8.53 -9.86 11.22
C ARG A 200 -9.65 -9.89 10.17
N GLY A 201 -9.60 -10.90 9.29
CA GLY A 201 -10.76 -11.29 8.44
C GLY A 201 -10.92 -10.50 7.14
N ALA A 202 -9.86 -9.91 6.62
CA ALA A 202 -9.89 -9.16 5.37
C ALA A 202 -9.07 -9.83 4.27
N PRO A 203 -9.28 -9.46 3.00
CA PRO A 203 -8.37 -9.84 1.95
C PRO A 203 -6.96 -9.40 2.32
N SER A 204 -5.98 -10.23 2.01
CA SER A 204 -4.56 -9.94 2.27
C SER A 204 -4.06 -8.66 1.58
N THR A 205 -4.80 -8.16 0.60
CA THR A 205 -4.43 -7.01 -0.23
C THR A 205 -5.35 -5.82 0.06
N VAL A 206 -4.76 -4.64 0.26
CA VAL A 206 -5.47 -3.36 0.39
C VAL A 206 -5.03 -2.37 -0.69
N MET A 207 -5.90 -1.45 -1.05
CA MET A 207 -5.54 -0.29 -1.86
C MET A 207 -5.00 0.82 -0.95
N LEU A 208 -3.86 1.38 -1.35
CA LEU A 208 -3.13 2.37 -0.57
C LEU A 208 -3.71 3.78 -0.76
N SER A 209 -4.43 4.26 0.23
CA SER A 209 -4.93 5.65 0.23
C SER A 209 -3.80 6.61 0.59
N TYR A 210 -3.06 7.03 -0.41
CA TYR A 210 -1.98 7.99 -0.23
C TYR A 210 -2.48 9.31 0.40
N ALA A 211 -1.72 9.86 1.35
CA ALA A 211 -2.03 11.15 1.97
C ALA A 211 -1.71 12.32 1.01
N GLY A 212 -0.63 12.20 0.25
CA GLY A 212 -0.20 13.23 -0.69
C GLY A 212 0.95 12.78 -1.62
N PRO A 213 1.48 13.71 -2.41
CA PRO A 213 2.59 13.45 -3.33
C PRO A 213 3.90 13.16 -2.56
N PRO A 214 4.98 12.74 -3.26
CA PRO A 214 6.30 12.56 -2.65
C PRO A 214 6.76 13.79 -1.86
N GLY A 215 7.34 13.57 -0.68
CA GLY A 215 7.76 14.63 0.26
C GLY A 215 6.66 15.16 1.17
N HIS A 216 5.53 14.45 1.27
CA HIS A 216 4.38 14.89 2.06
C HIS A 216 4.54 14.70 3.58
N PHE A 217 5.37 13.77 4.01
CA PHE A 217 5.58 13.46 5.43
C PHE A 217 6.68 14.31 6.07
N PRO A 218 6.55 14.66 7.37
CA PRO A 218 7.65 15.23 8.13
C PRO A 218 8.90 14.34 8.03
N THR A 219 9.99 14.89 7.54
CA THR A 219 11.22 14.15 7.26
C THR A 219 12.43 14.85 7.86
N VAL A 220 13.28 14.07 8.52
CA VAL A 220 14.59 14.53 9.03
C VAL A 220 15.72 13.69 8.43
N SER A 221 16.87 14.31 8.18
CA SER A 221 18.03 13.59 7.65
C SER A 221 18.67 12.70 8.73
N ALA A 222 19.04 11.47 8.37
CA ALA A 222 19.78 10.58 9.26
C ALA A 222 21.13 11.19 9.68
N ALA A 223 21.80 11.94 8.79
CA ALA A 223 23.01 12.67 9.11
C ALA A 223 22.77 13.70 10.23
N SER A 224 21.71 14.50 10.14
CA SER A 224 21.37 15.48 11.16
C SER A 224 21.05 14.83 12.50
N LEU A 225 20.36 13.70 12.49
CA LEU A 225 20.06 12.93 13.71
C LEU A 225 21.35 12.38 14.34
N MET A 226 22.24 11.79 13.55
CA MET A 226 23.53 11.27 14.05
C MET A 226 24.44 12.36 14.65
N ARG A 227 24.28 13.63 14.25
CA ARG A 227 25.02 14.77 14.83
C ARG A 227 24.31 15.40 16.02
N GLY A 228 23.13 14.92 16.41
CA GLY A 228 22.35 15.49 17.50
C GLY A 228 21.72 16.85 17.17
N GLU A 229 21.55 17.17 15.88
CA GLU A 229 20.93 18.43 15.43
C GLU A 229 19.40 18.38 15.42
N VAL A 230 18.83 17.18 15.53
CA VAL A 230 17.38 16.97 15.54
C VAL A 230 16.87 17.07 16.98
N PRO A 231 15.98 18.02 17.29
CA PRO A 231 15.37 18.11 18.62
C PRO A 231 14.64 16.79 18.97
N PRO A 232 14.88 16.19 20.14
CA PRO A 232 14.24 14.91 20.52
C PRO A 232 12.71 14.95 20.49
N GLU A 233 12.11 16.13 20.71
CA GLU A 233 10.66 16.36 20.70
C GLU A 233 10.02 16.05 19.35
N LEU A 234 10.75 16.15 18.25
CA LEU A 234 10.26 15.81 16.92
C LEU A 234 10.05 14.30 16.75
N LEU A 235 10.74 13.47 17.53
CA LEU A 235 10.70 12.02 17.44
C LEU A 235 10.03 11.37 18.65
N ARG A 236 9.96 12.08 19.79
CA ARG A 236 9.37 11.55 21.03
C ARG A 236 7.91 11.14 20.84
N ASP A 237 7.58 9.92 21.26
CA ASP A 237 6.26 9.29 21.13
C ASP A 237 5.75 9.17 19.67
N ARG A 238 6.61 9.40 18.66
CA ARG A 238 6.28 9.26 17.26
C ARG A 238 6.50 7.83 16.75
N LEU A 239 5.87 7.52 15.64
CA LEU A 239 6.13 6.33 14.84
C LEU A 239 7.14 6.72 13.77
N VAL A 240 8.36 6.27 13.96
CA VAL A 240 9.48 6.69 13.11
C VAL A 240 9.77 5.60 12.07
N LEU A 241 9.79 5.97 10.81
CA LEU A 241 10.22 5.10 9.72
C LEU A 241 11.60 5.55 9.24
N VAL A 242 12.57 4.64 9.25
CA VAL A 242 13.92 4.88 8.74
C VAL A 242 14.08 4.16 7.42
N GLY A 243 14.51 4.84 6.37
CA GLY A 243 14.74 4.19 5.09
C GLY A 243 15.47 5.06 4.08
N ALA A 244 15.83 4.46 2.96
CA ALA A 244 16.58 5.08 1.89
C ALA A 244 15.69 6.04 1.10
N THR A 245 16.19 7.29 0.94
CA THR A 245 15.56 8.29 0.05
C THR A 245 16.55 8.86 -0.95
N ALA A 246 17.86 8.56 -0.78
CA ALA A 246 18.90 9.02 -1.67
C ALA A 246 18.72 8.44 -3.08
N GLU A 247 18.98 9.26 -4.08
CA GLU A 247 18.99 8.82 -5.48
C GLU A 247 20.05 7.74 -5.70
N GLY A 248 19.70 6.71 -6.47
CA GLY A 248 20.63 5.62 -6.81
C GLY A 248 20.71 4.47 -5.80
N LEU A 249 19.99 4.51 -4.67
CA LEU A 249 19.90 3.36 -3.76
C LEU A 249 18.86 2.31 -4.22
N GLY A 250 18.13 2.58 -5.30
CA GLY A 250 17.21 1.60 -5.93
C GLY A 250 15.87 1.40 -5.22
N ASP A 251 15.62 2.05 -4.08
CA ASP A 251 14.39 1.93 -3.31
C ASP A 251 13.39 3.04 -3.68
N GLN A 252 13.07 3.11 -4.97
CA GLN A 252 12.13 4.10 -5.51
C GLN A 252 11.10 3.43 -6.42
N TYR A 253 9.84 3.80 -6.24
CA TYR A 253 8.70 3.13 -6.87
C TYR A 253 7.77 4.11 -7.57
N PRO A 254 7.27 3.75 -8.76
CA PRO A 254 6.23 4.53 -9.43
C PRO A 254 4.94 4.56 -8.60
N VAL A 255 4.39 5.77 -8.40
CA VAL A 255 3.17 6.04 -7.64
C VAL A 255 2.18 6.89 -8.46
N PRO A 256 0.87 6.92 -8.12
CA PRO A 256 -0.17 7.55 -8.94
C PRO A 256 -0.19 9.10 -8.86
N PHE A 257 0.96 9.75 -8.66
CA PHE A 257 1.08 11.21 -8.60
C PHE A 257 1.85 11.78 -9.77
N GLY A 258 1.39 12.96 -10.27
CA GLY A 258 1.99 13.62 -11.44
C GLY A 258 1.35 13.19 -12.76
N ALA A 259 1.59 13.97 -13.83
CA ALA A 259 1.02 13.73 -15.16
C ALA A 259 1.52 12.44 -15.83
N ASN A 260 2.75 12.01 -15.48
CA ASN A 260 3.41 10.81 -16.02
C ASN A 260 3.74 9.78 -14.93
N GLY A 261 3.03 9.80 -13.79
CA GLY A 261 3.42 9.06 -12.59
C GLY A 261 4.55 9.77 -11.83
N GLY A 262 4.47 9.79 -10.50
CA GLY A 262 5.56 10.23 -9.63
C GLY A 262 6.43 9.05 -9.21
N VAL A 263 7.58 9.33 -8.65
CA VAL A 263 8.44 8.33 -8.02
C VAL A 263 8.54 8.66 -6.53
N MET A 264 8.31 7.67 -5.68
CA MET A 264 8.32 7.81 -4.22
C MET A 264 9.26 6.77 -3.61
N ALA A 265 10.01 7.17 -2.58
CA ALA A 265 10.84 6.24 -1.83
C ALA A 265 9.99 5.18 -1.11
N GLY A 266 10.49 3.94 -1.00
CA GLY A 266 9.78 2.83 -0.35
C GLY A 266 9.37 3.15 1.08
N VAL A 267 10.25 3.77 1.85
CA VAL A 267 9.95 4.23 3.20
C VAL A 267 8.78 5.20 3.27
N GLU A 268 8.59 6.06 2.27
CA GLU A 268 7.45 6.99 2.22
C GLU A 268 6.16 6.29 1.79
N ILE A 269 6.25 5.24 0.96
CA ILE A 269 5.10 4.36 0.68
C ILE A 269 4.65 3.66 1.97
N HIS A 270 5.59 3.16 2.78
CA HIS A 270 5.29 2.61 4.10
C HIS A 270 4.71 3.65 5.05
N ALA A 271 5.18 4.91 5.00
CA ALA A 271 4.59 6.00 5.78
C ALA A 271 3.13 6.27 5.39
N ASN A 272 2.82 6.27 4.09
CA ASN A 272 1.45 6.38 3.58
C ASN A 272 0.56 5.22 4.04
N LEU A 273 1.08 3.99 4.02
CA LEU A 273 0.33 2.83 4.51
C LEU A 273 0.07 2.92 6.02
N LEU A 274 1.10 3.26 6.80
CA LEU A 274 0.97 3.43 8.24
C LEU A 274 -0.06 4.52 8.59
N ASP A 275 0.01 5.66 7.93
CA ASP A 275 -0.94 6.77 8.07
C ASP A 275 -2.37 6.33 7.72
N ALA A 276 -2.54 5.58 6.62
CA ALA A 276 -3.85 5.05 6.23
C ALA A 276 -4.41 4.05 7.25
N LEU A 277 -3.56 3.21 7.84
CA LEU A 277 -3.93 2.28 8.92
C LEU A 277 -4.35 3.02 10.19
N LEU A 278 -3.60 4.04 10.59
CA LEU A 278 -3.87 4.84 11.79
C LEU A 278 -5.18 5.65 11.67
N GLY A 279 -5.42 6.23 10.50
CA GLY A 279 -6.61 7.05 10.21
C GLY A 279 -7.84 6.25 9.76
N GLY A 280 -7.70 4.92 9.54
CA GLY A 280 -8.80 4.11 9.03
C GLY A 280 -9.14 4.35 7.55
N HIS A 281 -8.22 4.94 6.79
CA HIS A 281 -8.40 5.29 5.38
C HIS A 281 -8.05 4.14 4.42
N ILE A 282 -8.26 2.91 4.84
CA ILE A 282 -7.96 1.72 4.04
C ILE A 282 -9.10 1.47 3.06
N VAL A 283 -8.77 1.40 1.78
CA VAL A 283 -9.69 1.02 0.72
C VAL A 283 -9.53 -0.48 0.44
N ARG A 284 -10.62 -1.22 0.61
CA ARG A 284 -10.63 -2.66 0.34
C ARG A 284 -11.17 -2.93 -1.06
N PRO A 285 -10.53 -3.79 -1.84
CA PRO A 285 -11.12 -4.26 -3.08
C PRO A 285 -12.49 -4.90 -2.81
N VAL A 286 -13.45 -4.61 -3.67
CA VAL A 286 -14.79 -5.23 -3.58
C VAL A 286 -14.70 -6.67 -4.04
N ASP A 287 -15.39 -7.58 -3.35
CA ASP A 287 -15.46 -8.99 -3.72
C ASP A 287 -16.06 -9.15 -5.13
N GLY A 288 -15.56 -10.14 -5.89
CA GLY A 288 -15.93 -10.33 -7.28
C GLY A 288 -17.44 -10.49 -7.51
N TRP A 289 -18.17 -11.19 -6.60
CA TRP A 289 -19.61 -11.34 -6.68
C TRP A 289 -20.36 -10.01 -6.40
N ALA A 290 -19.86 -9.21 -5.43
CA ALA A 290 -20.44 -7.91 -5.11
C ALA A 290 -20.18 -6.90 -6.24
N LEU A 291 -19.00 -6.95 -6.86
CA LEU A 291 -18.68 -6.19 -8.06
C LEU A 291 -19.60 -6.56 -9.22
N ALA A 292 -19.80 -7.85 -9.47
CA ALA A 292 -20.71 -8.34 -10.50
C ALA A 292 -22.16 -7.87 -10.26
N ALA A 293 -22.65 -7.97 -9.01
CA ALA A 293 -23.98 -7.49 -8.65
C ALA A 293 -24.10 -5.96 -8.80
N ALA A 294 -23.12 -5.20 -8.34
CA ALA A 294 -23.09 -3.74 -8.50
C ALA A 294 -23.05 -3.31 -9.97
N SER A 295 -22.35 -4.08 -10.83
CA SER A 295 -22.29 -3.80 -12.28
C SER A 295 -23.57 -4.15 -13.01
N LEU A 296 -24.26 -5.23 -12.60
CA LEU A 296 -25.53 -5.63 -13.21
C LEU A 296 -26.71 -4.74 -12.81
N ALA A 297 -26.72 -4.20 -11.60
CA ALA A 297 -27.83 -3.40 -11.10
C ALA A 297 -28.14 -2.18 -12.01
N PRO A 298 -27.18 -1.32 -12.38
CA PRO A 298 -27.45 -0.20 -13.28
C PRO A 298 -27.86 -0.65 -14.69
N LEU A 299 -27.28 -1.75 -15.21
CA LEU A 299 -27.68 -2.31 -16.49
C LEU A 299 -29.15 -2.73 -16.48
N TRP A 300 -29.58 -3.48 -15.48
CA TRP A 300 -30.97 -3.94 -15.37
C TRP A 300 -31.95 -2.79 -15.11
N LEU A 301 -31.53 -1.76 -14.34
CA LEU A 301 -32.34 -0.55 -14.17
C LEU A 301 -32.58 0.15 -15.52
N LEU A 302 -31.55 0.29 -16.35
CA LEU A 302 -31.69 0.88 -17.68
C LEU A 302 -32.54 0.01 -18.60
N LEU A 303 -32.34 -1.29 -18.64
CA LEU A 303 -33.14 -2.22 -19.46
C LEU A 303 -34.64 -2.19 -19.10
N LEU A 304 -34.93 -2.11 -17.79
CA LEU A 304 -36.31 -1.96 -17.29
C LEU A 304 -36.87 -0.58 -17.59
N ALA A 305 -36.05 0.47 -17.46
CA ALA A 305 -36.44 1.84 -17.80
C ALA A 305 -36.81 1.97 -19.28
N PHE A 306 -36.02 1.43 -20.20
CA PHE A 306 -36.32 1.39 -21.63
C PHE A 306 -37.65 0.67 -21.92
N ARG A 307 -38.03 -0.31 -21.11
CA ARG A 307 -39.28 -1.04 -21.27
C ARG A 307 -40.50 -0.33 -20.68
N ARG A 308 -40.33 0.51 -19.67
CA ARG A 308 -41.39 1.09 -18.84
C ARG A 308 -41.55 2.59 -18.97
N LEU A 309 -40.46 3.30 -19.25
CA LEU A 309 -40.42 4.75 -19.25
C LEU A 309 -40.41 5.34 -20.67
N SER A 310 -40.80 6.60 -20.77
CA SER A 310 -40.64 7.34 -22.02
C SER A 310 -39.14 7.57 -22.35
N PRO A 311 -38.76 7.78 -23.62
CA PRO A 311 -37.36 8.02 -23.99
C PRO A 311 -36.73 9.20 -23.24
N ARG A 312 -37.50 10.24 -22.94
CA ARG A 312 -37.02 11.40 -22.15
C ARG A 312 -36.70 11.05 -20.71
N ALA A 313 -37.57 10.26 -20.07
CA ALA A 313 -37.37 9.79 -18.69
C ALA A 313 -36.17 8.83 -18.58
N THR A 314 -35.96 7.98 -19.57
CA THR A 314 -34.81 7.07 -19.64
C THR A 314 -33.50 7.85 -19.84
N ALA A 315 -33.50 8.88 -20.70
CA ALA A 315 -32.34 9.75 -20.88
C ALA A 315 -31.99 10.52 -19.61
N LEU A 316 -32.98 11.01 -18.85
CA LEU A 316 -32.78 11.64 -17.55
C LEU A 316 -32.18 10.65 -16.52
N LEU A 317 -32.70 9.42 -16.47
CA LEU A 317 -32.18 8.38 -15.58
C LEU A 317 -30.72 8.06 -15.91
N LEU A 318 -30.38 7.93 -17.19
CA LEU A 318 -29.01 7.71 -17.64
C LEU A 318 -28.09 8.88 -17.23
N GLY A 319 -28.54 10.11 -17.40
CA GLY A 319 -27.81 11.31 -16.99
C GLY A 319 -27.56 11.35 -15.47
N LEU A 320 -28.57 11.00 -14.65
CA LEU A 320 -28.42 10.90 -13.20
C LEU A 320 -27.46 9.79 -12.79
N MET A 321 -27.50 8.64 -13.44
CA MET A 321 -26.56 7.54 -13.19
C MET A 321 -25.12 7.93 -13.53
N LEU A 322 -24.89 8.62 -14.64
CA LEU A 322 -23.56 9.12 -15.00
C LEU A 322 -23.07 10.18 -14.02
N ALA A 323 -23.93 11.09 -13.59
CA ALA A 323 -23.59 12.11 -12.60
C ALA A 323 -23.29 11.54 -11.20
N SER A 324 -23.81 10.35 -10.86
CA SER A 324 -23.53 9.70 -9.57
C SER A 324 -22.17 8.98 -9.53
N ILE A 325 -21.51 8.81 -10.68
CA ILE A 325 -20.18 8.20 -10.81
C ILE A 325 -19.07 9.26 -10.71
N LEU A 326 -19.40 10.53 -11.00
CA LEU A 326 -18.51 11.68 -10.89
C LEU A 326 -18.57 12.31 -9.49
#